data_1761330d2ea8b681c7df5c5b328c81ab
#
_entry.id   1761330d2ea8b681c7df5c5b328c81ab
#
_cell.length_a   1.000
_cell.length_b   1.000
_cell.length_c   1.000
_cell.angle_alpha   90.00
_cell.angle_beta   90.00
_cell.angle_gamma   90.00
#
_symmetry.space_group_name_H-M   'P 1'
#
loop_
_entity.id
_entity.type
_entity.pdbx_description
1 polymer ?
#
loop_
_entity_poly.entity_id
_entity_poly.type
_entity_poly.pdbx_seq_one_letter_code
_entity_poly.pdbx_strand_id
1 'polypeptide(L)'
;QESRGLGDVYKRQGIHSSSTRQVFFNKTKVPVENMLSERGNGFKIAMNALNIGRIKLAAACLDAERRIVTSSVQYANEREQFKTKIIEFGAIQEKIAKMAMDTYVGESATYRASKDIEDRIENLKSDGKNHQDAELRGVEEYAIECSILKVAVSEDAQNCADQGIQIFGGMGYSTDTPMESAWRDARIARIYEGTNEIDRMVTIGMLIKKAFKGHVNLILSLIH
;
A
#
# COMPACT_ATOMS: atom_id res chain seq x y z
N GLN A 1 10.75 -34.57 -17.84
CA GLN A 1 10.87 -33.93 -16.52
C GLN A 1 11.19 -32.47 -16.73
N GLU A 2 10.24 -31.62 -16.35
CA GLU A 2 10.26 -30.18 -16.57
C GLU A 2 11.08 -29.51 -15.51
N SER A 3 12.11 -28.80 -15.88
CA SER A 3 12.89 -28.02 -14.94
C SER A 3 12.24 -26.64 -14.74
N ARG A 4 11.55 -26.44 -13.64
CA ARG A 4 11.39 -25.09 -13.07
C ARG A 4 12.72 -24.73 -12.43
N GLY A 5 13.44 -23.77 -13.03
CA GLY A 5 14.65 -23.23 -12.45
C GLY A 5 14.33 -21.97 -11.63
N LEU A 6 14.89 -21.90 -10.43
CA LEU A 6 14.93 -20.65 -9.65
C LEU A 6 16.33 -20.07 -9.78
N GLY A 7 16.43 -18.83 -10.25
CA GLY A 7 17.68 -18.07 -10.24
C GLY A 7 18.09 -17.61 -8.83
N ASP A 8 19.17 -16.84 -8.78
CA ASP A 8 19.72 -16.33 -7.54
C ASP A 8 18.73 -15.45 -6.76
N VAL A 9 18.87 -15.47 -5.43
CA VAL A 9 18.10 -14.60 -4.54
C VAL A 9 18.74 -13.22 -4.51
N TYR A 10 17.95 -12.18 -4.79
CA TYR A 10 18.42 -10.81 -4.60
C TYR A 10 18.69 -10.52 -3.11
N LYS A 11 19.82 -9.90 -2.82
CA LYS A 11 20.12 -9.34 -1.49
C LYS A 11 19.38 -8.02 -1.34
N ARG A 12 18.26 -8.02 -0.64
CA ARG A 12 17.44 -6.84 -0.39
C ARG A 12 17.79 -6.21 0.94
N GLN A 13 17.59 -4.90 1.05
CA GLN A 13 17.83 -4.16 2.30
C GLN A 13 16.76 -4.41 3.37
N GLY A 14 15.56 -4.87 2.99
CA GLY A 14 14.43 -5.14 3.88
C GLY A 14 13.56 -6.30 3.39
N ILE A 15 12.49 -6.59 4.13
CA ILE A 15 11.55 -7.69 3.90
C ILE A 15 12.31 -9.02 3.68
N HIS A 16 13.17 -9.36 4.63
CA HIS A 16 14.05 -10.53 4.52
C HIS A 16 13.30 -11.87 4.66
N SER A 17 12.08 -11.86 5.18
CA SER A 17 11.26 -13.05 5.37
C SER A 17 10.74 -13.67 4.07
N SER A 18 10.83 -12.97 2.94
CA SER A 18 10.45 -13.47 1.62
C SER A 18 11.65 -13.49 0.67
N SER A 19 11.62 -14.37 -0.36
CA SER A 19 12.65 -14.42 -1.39
C SER A 19 12.13 -13.88 -2.71
N THR A 20 12.92 -13.05 -3.40
CA THR A 20 12.64 -12.58 -4.76
C THR A 20 13.61 -13.27 -5.71
N ARG A 21 13.06 -13.99 -6.68
CA ARG A 21 13.85 -14.84 -7.59
C ARG A 21 13.38 -14.67 -9.03
N GLN A 22 14.27 -14.93 -9.96
CA GLN A 22 13.88 -15.17 -11.34
C GLN A 22 13.28 -16.58 -11.45
N VAL A 23 12.20 -16.70 -12.23
CA VAL A 23 11.56 -18.00 -12.52
C VAL A 23 11.69 -18.27 -14.00
N PHE A 24 12.28 -19.42 -14.34
CA PHE A 24 12.47 -19.84 -15.72
C PHE A 24 11.49 -20.94 -16.09
N PHE A 25 10.85 -20.79 -17.24
CA PHE A 25 10.00 -21.80 -17.85
C PHE A 25 10.67 -22.31 -19.14
N ASN A 26 11.17 -23.52 -19.11
CA ASN A 26 11.81 -24.13 -20.28
C ASN A 26 10.92 -25.25 -20.81
N LYS A 27 10.23 -24.99 -21.92
CA LYS A 27 9.29 -25.90 -22.56
C LYS A 27 8.26 -26.53 -21.61
N THR A 28 7.87 -25.77 -20.57
CA THR A 28 6.89 -26.20 -19.59
C THR A 28 5.53 -26.35 -20.28
N LYS A 29 4.98 -27.56 -20.27
CA LYS A 29 3.63 -27.82 -20.77
C LYS A 29 2.61 -27.34 -19.75
N VAL A 30 1.67 -26.54 -20.21
CA VAL A 30 0.55 -26.02 -19.38
C VAL A 30 -0.74 -26.50 -20.06
N PRO A 31 -1.63 -27.19 -19.34
CA PRO A 31 -2.94 -27.56 -19.85
C PRO A 31 -3.74 -26.34 -20.32
N VAL A 32 -4.49 -26.48 -21.40
CA VAL A 32 -5.25 -25.38 -22.01
C VAL A 32 -6.32 -24.86 -21.06
N GLU A 33 -6.90 -25.74 -20.25
CA GLU A 33 -7.89 -25.43 -19.22
C GLU A 33 -7.36 -24.54 -18.08
N ASN A 34 -6.04 -24.45 -17.93
CA ASN A 34 -5.41 -23.53 -16.96
C ASN A 34 -5.28 -22.09 -17.49
N MET A 35 -5.80 -21.81 -18.66
CA MET A 35 -5.81 -20.45 -19.19
C MET A 35 -6.78 -19.58 -18.38
N LEU A 36 -6.27 -18.46 -17.84
CA LEU A 36 -7.10 -17.49 -17.12
C LEU A 36 -7.87 -16.61 -18.11
N SER A 37 -9.20 -16.76 -18.14
CA SER A 37 -10.08 -16.01 -19.04
C SER A 37 -9.79 -16.28 -20.53
N GLU A 38 -10.22 -15.42 -21.43
CA GLU A 38 -10.06 -15.54 -22.86
C GLU A 38 -8.69 -15.05 -23.34
N ARG A 39 -8.28 -15.52 -24.52
CA ARG A 39 -7.05 -15.05 -25.18
C ARG A 39 -7.08 -13.54 -25.38
N GLY A 40 -6.00 -12.85 -25.00
CA GLY A 40 -5.88 -11.40 -25.10
C GLY A 40 -6.24 -10.65 -23.84
N ASN A 41 -6.89 -11.25 -22.85
CA ASN A 41 -7.30 -10.59 -21.61
C ASN A 41 -6.21 -10.47 -20.54
N GLY A 42 -5.01 -11.03 -20.77
CA GLY A 42 -3.94 -11.07 -19.78
C GLY A 42 -3.56 -9.69 -19.22
N PHE A 43 -3.49 -8.66 -20.07
CA PHE A 43 -3.20 -7.28 -19.61
C PHE A 43 -4.29 -6.73 -18.69
N LYS A 44 -5.55 -6.96 -19.01
CA LYS A 44 -6.68 -6.53 -18.16
C LYS A 44 -6.64 -7.21 -16.79
N ILE A 45 -6.36 -8.52 -16.77
CA ILE A 45 -6.22 -9.30 -15.54
C ILE A 45 -5.07 -8.73 -14.69
N ALA A 46 -3.91 -8.46 -15.31
CA ALA A 46 -2.74 -7.92 -14.63
C ALA A 46 -3.03 -6.53 -14.00
N MET A 47 -3.73 -5.65 -14.72
CA MET A 47 -4.10 -4.32 -14.20
C MET A 47 -5.06 -4.40 -13.01
N ASN A 48 -6.04 -5.31 -13.05
CA ASN A 48 -6.95 -5.51 -11.92
C ASN A 48 -6.23 -6.13 -10.71
N ALA A 49 -5.31 -7.05 -10.93
CA ALA A 49 -4.47 -7.58 -9.87
C ALA A 49 -3.64 -6.47 -9.17
N LEU A 50 -3.12 -5.50 -9.93
CA LEU A 50 -2.42 -4.34 -9.38
C LEU A 50 -3.34 -3.44 -8.54
N ASN A 51 -4.59 -3.22 -8.96
CA ASN A 51 -5.52 -2.41 -8.17
C ASN A 51 -5.83 -3.05 -6.82
N ILE A 52 -6.04 -4.38 -6.79
CA ILE A 52 -6.19 -5.15 -5.54
C ILE A 52 -4.90 -5.11 -4.72
N GLY A 53 -3.74 -5.24 -5.35
CA GLY A 53 -2.43 -5.13 -4.70
C GLY A 53 -2.25 -3.79 -3.98
N ARG A 54 -2.65 -2.69 -4.62
CA ARG A 54 -2.52 -1.33 -4.07
C ARG A 54 -3.32 -1.14 -2.78
N ILE A 55 -4.59 -1.55 -2.75
CA ILE A 55 -5.39 -1.39 -1.52
C ILE A 55 -4.91 -2.33 -0.40
N LYS A 56 -4.46 -3.54 -0.74
CA LYS A 56 -3.85 -4.46 0.23
C LYS A 56 -2.54 -3.92 0.78
N LEU A 57 -1.74 -3.26 -0.06
CA LEU A 57 -0.51 -2.61 0.38
C LEU A 57 -0.79 -1.46 1.34
N ALA A 58 -1.80 -0.62 1.06
CA ALA A 58 -2.23 0.42 2.00
C ALA A 58 -2.59 -0.19 3.36
N ALA A 59 -3.40 -1.24 3.39
CA ALA A 59 -3.76 -1.94 4.63
C ALA A 59 -2.54 -2.50 5.39
N ALA A 60 -1.56 -3.07 4.67
CA ALA A 60 -0.33 -3.57 5.29
C ALA A 60 0.53 -2.44 5.88
N CYS A 61 0.61 -1.28 5.22
CA CYS A 61 1.31 -0.10 5.73
C CYS A 61 0.67 0.42 7.02
N LEU A 62 -0.67 0.43 7.13
CA LEU A 62 -1.38 0.87 8.34
C LEU A 62 -1.06 0.00 9.57
N ASP A 63 -0.92 -1.31 9.41
CA ASP A 63 -0.48 -2.16 10.52
C ASP A 63 0.94 -1.81 10.99
N ALA A 64 1.84 -1.57 10.03
CA ALA A 64 3.20 -1.12 10.34
C ALA A 64 3.20 0.22 11.09
N GLU A 65 2.43 1.20 10.64
CA GLU A 65 2.30 2.51 11.30
C GLU A 65 1.80 2.37 12.73
N ARG A 66 0.74 1.59 12.96
CA ARG A 66 0.22 1.35 14.32
C ARG A 66 1.26 0.76 15.26
N ARG A 67 2.05 -0.20 14.78
CA ARG A 67 3.12 -0.81 15.57
C ARG A 67 4.21 0.20 15.90
N ILE A 68 4.60 1.03 14.93
CA ILE A 68 5.62 2.06 15.11
C ILE A 68 5.13 3.12 16.11
N VAL A 69 3.90 3.61 15.97
CA VAL A 69 3.29 4.56 16.91
C VAL A 69 3.26 3.99 18.32
N THR A 70 2.75 2.77 18.48
CA THR A 70 2.65 2.11 19.79
C THR A 70 4.02 1.97 20.45
N SER A 71 5.02 1.46 19.71
CA SER A 71 6.39 1.30 20.22
C SER A 71 7.03 2.65 20.55
N SER A 72 6.77 3.68 19.75
CA SER A 72 7.28 5.03 19.99
C SER A 72 6.69 5.65 21.25
N VAL A 73 5.39 5.49 21.48
CA VAL A 73 4.71 5.94 22.72
C VAL A 73 5.27 5.21 23.92
N GLN A 74 5.41 3.89 23.84
CA GLN A 74 5.96 3.10 24.94
C GLN A 74 7.38 3.55 25.27
N TYR A 75 8.26 3.61 24.29
CA TYR A 75 9.64 4.06 24.49
C TYR A 75 9.73 5.46 25.08
N ALA A 76 8.92 6.39 24.57
CA ALA A 76 8.91 7.77 25.04
C ALA A 76 8.44 7.91 26.51
N ASN A 77 7.58 7.00 26.97
CA ASN A 77 7.14 6.94 28.37
C ASN A 77 8.16 6.30 29.32
N GLU A 78 9.08 5.49 28.80
CA GLU A 78 10.11 4.80 29.57
C GLU A 78 11.42 5.55 29.60
N ARG A 79 11.80 6.19 28.49
CA ARG A 79 13.11 6.84 28.31
C ARG A 79 13.16 8.18 29.02
N GLU A 80 14.16 8.35 29.86
CA GLU A 80 14.46 9.64 30.54
C GLU A 80 15.70 10.30 29.91
N GLN A 81 15.58 11.61 29.69
CA GLN A 81 16.66 12.53 29.37
C GLN A 81 16.43 13.86 30.06
N PHE A 82 17.50 14.52 30.51
CA PHE A 82 17.43 15.80 31.22
C PHE A 82 16.52 15.74 32.45
N LYS A 83 16.50 14.59 33.15
CA LYS A 83 15.69 14.30 34.34
C LYS A 83 14.17 14.31 34.10
N THR A 84 13.75 14.08 32.88
CA THR A 84 12.36 14.11 32.43
C THR A 84 12.13 12.99 31.43
N LYS A 85 10.95 12.37 31.43
CA LYS A 85 10.57 11.41 30.39
C LYS A 85 10.43 12.12 29.06
N ILE A 86 10.94 11.51 27.98
CA ILE A 86 10.98 12.23 26.70
C ILE A 86 9.58 12.49 26.13
N ILE A 87 8.55 11.76 26.56
CA ILE A 87 7.15 12.01 26.18
C ILE A 87 6.66 13.41 26.62
N GLU A 88 7.27 14.02 27.63
CA GLU A 88 6.89 15.34 28.13
C GLU A 88 7.42 16.49 27.27
N PHE A 89 8.35 16.22 26.36
CA PHE A 89 8.85 17.24 25.44
C PHE A 89 7.89 17.48 24.27
N GLY A 90 7.53 18.74 24.04
CA GLY A 90 6.61 19.14 22.97
C GLY A 90 7.01 18.64 21.59
N ALA A 91 8.32 18.61 21.29
CA ALA A 91 8.81 18.06 20.01
C ALA A 91 8.52 16.57 19.84
N ILE A 92 8.52 15.77 20.90
CA ILE A 92 8.17 14.34 20.87
C ILE A 92 6.65 14.18 20.75
N GLN A 93 5.90 14.98 21.51
CA GLN A 93 4.43 14.99 21.45
C GLN A 93 3.92 15.32 20.05
N GLU A 94 4.50 16.35 19.40
CA GLU A 94 4.16 16.74 18.03
C GLU A 94 4.39 15.59 17.04
N LYS A 95 5.55 14.91 17.11
CA LYS A 95 5.87 13.76 16.26
C LYS A 95 4.84 12.64 16.43
N ILE A 96 4.58 12.23 17.66
CA ILE A 96 3.63 11.15 17.97
C ILE A 96 2.21 11.54 17.54
N ALA A 97 1.79 12.78 17.80
CA ALA A 97 0.48 13.26 17.37
C ALA A 97 0.32 13.22 15.85
N LYS A 98 1.34 13.69 15.11
CA LYS A 98 1.32 13.64 13.64
C LYS A 98 1.25 12.21 13.14
N MET A 99 2.10 11.31 13.64
CA MET A 99 2.08 9.89 13.26
C MET A 99 0.70 9.26 13.50
N ALA A 100 0.10 9.52 14.66
CA ALA A 100 -1.23 9.00 15.01
C ALA A 100 -2.34 9.58 14.12
N MET A 101 -2.28 10.87 13.78
CA MET A 101 -3.25 11.51 12.89
C MET A 101 -3.14 10.96 11.46
N ASP A 102 -1.94 10.85 10.91
CA ASP A 102 -1.71 10.32 9.56
C ASP A 102 -2.23 8.86 9.47
N THR A 103 -1.91 8.03 10.46
CA THR A 103 -2.42 6.65 10.56
C THR A 103 -3.95 6.61 10.61
N TYR A 104 -4.59 7.46 11.42
CA TYR A 104 -6.05 7.52 11.54
C TYR A 104 -6.72 7.94 10.22
N VAL A 105 -6.16 8.92 9.53
CA VAL A 105 -6.68 9.40 8.23
C VAL A 105 -6.52 8.31 7.18
N GLY A 106 -5.34 7.71 7.08
CA GLY A 106 -5.05 6.62 6.15
C GLY A 106 -5.97 5.41 6.39
N GLU A 107 -6.19 5.06 7.65
CA GLU A 107 -7.10 3.97 8.04
C GLU A 107 -8.55 4.26 7.65
N SER A 108 -9.05 5.44 8.00
CA SER A 108 -10.43 5.86 7.68
C SER A 108 -10.68 5.83 6.18
N ALA A 109 -9.74 6.34 5.37
CA ALA A 109 -9.83 6.35 3.92
C ALA A 109 -9.75 4.94 3.32
N THR A 110 -8.87 4.07 3.85
CA THR A 110 -8.72 2.69 3.35
C THR A 110 -9.95 1.85 3.64
N TYR A 111 -10.51 1.93 4.84
CA TYR A 111 -11.75 1.20 5.18
C TYR A 111 -12.94 1.73 4.38
N ARG A 112 -13.03 3.04 4.18
CA ARG A 112 -14.09 3.62 3.36
C ARG A 112 -14.01 3.10 1.92
N ALA A 113 -12.87 3.17 1.27
CA ALA A 113 -12.70 2.69 -0.08
C ALA A 113 -12.95 1.18 -0.20
N SER A 114 -12.50 0.39 0.79
CA SER A 114 -12.77 -1.05 0.83
C SER A 114 -14.26 -1.33 0.89
N LYS A 115 -15.00 -0.60 1.71
CA LYS A 115 -16.47 -0.73 1.82
C LYS A 115 -17.17 -0.33 0.53
N ASP A 116 -16.77 0.77 -0.08
CA ASP A 116 -17.35 1.25 -1.34
C ASP A 116 -17.13 0.23 -2.47
N ILE A 117 -15.94 -0.42 -2.53
CA ILE A 117 -15.66 -1.52 -3.48
C ILE A 117 -16.57 -2.72 -3.21
N GLU A 118 -16.70 -3.14 -1.95
CA GLU A 118 -17.54 -4.27 -1.56
C GLU A 118 -19.00 -4.03 -1.92
N ASP A 119 -19.55 -2.87 -1.58
CA ASP A 119 -20.93 -2.48 -1.91
C ASP A 119 -21.15 -2.47 -3.44
N ARG A 120 -20.15 -2.01 -4.19
CA ARG A 120 -20.22 -2.02 -5.65
C ARG A 120 -20.25 -3.43 -6.22
N ILE A 121 -19.43 -4.34 -5.69
CA ILE A 121 -19.41 -5.75 -6.09
C ILE A 121 -20.77 -6.40 -5.82
N GLU A 122 -21.36 -6.16 -4.65
CA GLU A 122 -22.67 -6.69 -4.30
C GLU A 122 -23.78 -6.17 -5.20
N ASN A 123 -23.78 -4.87 -5.51
CA ASN A 123 -24.72 -4.27 -6.46
C ASN A 123 -24.60 -4.89 -7.86
N LEU A 124 -23.38 -5.11 -8.35
CA LEU A 124 -23.15 -5.74 -9.64
C LEU A 124 -23.63 -7.21 -9.67
N LYS A 125 -23.50 -7.94 -8.57
CA LYS A 125 -24.06 -9.29 -8.43
C LYS A 125 -25.58 -9.26 -8.44
N SER A 126 -26.18 -8.30 -7.75
CA SER A 126 -27.64 -8.11 -7.74
C SER A 126 -28.20 -7.73 -9.11
N ASP A 127 -27.42 -7.01 -9.92
CA ASP A 127 -27.72 -6.69 -11.31
C ASP A 127 -27.52 -7.87 -12.29
N GLY A 128 -27.25 -9.07 -11.77
CA GLY A 128 -27.13 -10.30 -12.54
C GLY A 128 -25.74 -10.56 -13.14
N LYS A 129 -24.70 -9.85 -12.72
CA LYS A 129 -23.32 -10.19 -13.09
C LYS A 129 -22.87 -11.46 -12.37
N ASN A 130 -22.11 -12.30 -13.06
CA ASN A 130 -21.45 -13.42 -12.40
C ASN A 130 -20.42 -12.91 -11.39
N HIS A 131 -20.04 -13.74 -10.43
CA HIS A 131 -19.16 -13.38 -9.32
C HIS A 131 -17.84 -12.78 -9.79
N GLN A 132 -17.18 -13.42 -10.75
CA GLN A 132 -15.87 -12.99 -11.27
C GLN A 132 -15.93 -11.63 -11.98
N ASP A 133 -16.94 -11.41 -12.83
CA ASP A 133 -17.13 -10.13 -13.52
C ASP A 133 -17.50 -9.01 -12.55
N ALA A 134 -18.29 -9.29 -11.51
CA ALA A 134 -18.63 -8.32 -10.49
C ALA A 134 -17.40 -7.87 -9.70
N GLU A 135 -16.54 -8.81 -9.28
CA GLU A 135 -15.29 -8.47 -8.58
C GLU A 135 -14.35 -7.65 -9.45
N LEU A 136 -14.11 -8.08 -10.69
CA LEU A 136 -13.22 -7.36 -11.60
C LEU A 136 -13.70 -5.92 -11.86
N ARG A 137 -15.00 -5.73 -12.11
CA ARG A 137 -15.57 -4.41 -12.41
C ARG A 137 -15.65 -3.53 -11.16
N GLY A 138 -16.01 -4.10 -10.02
CA GLY A 138 -16.07 -3.38 -8.76
C GLY A 138 -14.73 -2.78 -8.40
N VAL A 139 -13.66 -3.55 -8.48
CA VAL A 139 -12.30 -3.06 -8.21
C VAL A 139 -11.81 -2.08 -9.28
N GLU A 140 -12.09 -2.33 -10.57
CA GLU A 140 -11.69 -1.45 -11.69
C GLU A 140 -12.30 -0.05 -11.55
N GLU A 141 -13.52 0.07 -11.04
CA GLU A 141 -14.20 1.35 -10.86
C GLU A 141 -13.49 2.24 -9.83
N TYR A 142 -12.89 1.65 -8.80
CA TYR A 142 -12.16 2.33 -7.72
C TYR A 142 -10.62 2.34 -7.90
N ALA A 143 -10.14 2.14 -9.13
CA ALA A 143 -8.70 2.12 -9.41
C ALA A 143 -8.00 3.46 -9.07
N ILE A 144 -8.71 4.59 -9.13
CA ILE A 144 -8.20 5.90 -8.73
C ILE A 144 -7.98 5.92 -7.22
N GLU A 145 -8.98 5.54 -6.45
CA GLU A 145 -8.95 5.50 -5.00
C GLU A 145 -7.85 4.53 -4.50
N CYS A 146 -7.75 3.34 -5.11
CA CYS A 146 -6.68 2.39 -4.81
C CYS A 146 -5.28 2.98 -5.05
N SER A 147 -5.10 3.75 -6.13
CA SER A 147 -3.82 4.41 -6.44
C SER A 147 -3.51 5.53 -5.46
N ILE A 148 -4.49 6.37 -5.10
CA ILE A 148 -4.36 7.45 -4.11
C ILE A 148 -3.97 6.87 -2.76
N LEU A 149 -4.69 5.85 -2.30
CA LEU A 149 -4.44 5.22 -1.00
C LEU A 149 -3.06 4.60 -0.93
N LYS A 150 -2.64 3.87 -1.99
CA LYS A 150 -1.30 3.29 -2.05
C LYS A 150 -0.22 4.37 -1.92
N VAL A 151 -0.37 5.49 -2.61
CA VAL A 151 0.58 6.60 -2.55
C VAL A 151 0.60 7.21 -1.15
N ALA A 152 -0.55 7.66 -0.65
CA ALA A 152 -0.65 8.37 0.62
C ALA A 152 -0.14 7.51 1.78
N VAL A 153 -0.73 6.33 1.97
CA VAL A 153 -0.40 5.48 3.12
C VAL A 153 1.03 4.94 3.07
N SER A 154 1.58 4.65 1.88
CA SER A 154 2.99 4.22 1.78
C SER A 154 3.99 5.35 2.09
N GLU A 155 3.63 6.60 1.82
CA GLU A 155 4.45 7.76 2.21
C GLU A 155 4.32 8.04 3.71
N ASP A 156 3.13 7.95 4.26
CA ASP A 156 2.89 8.10 5.70
C ASP A 156 3.61 7.01 6.50
N ALA A 157 3.58 5.76 6.04
CA ALA A 157 4.32 4.65 6.67
C ALA A 157 5.83 4.91 6.70
N GLN A 158 6.40 5.42 5.59
CA GLN A 158 7.83 5.77 5.57
C GLN A 158 8.13 6.93 6.51
N ASN A 159 7.30 7.97 6.53
CA ASN A 159 7.43 9.11 7.44
C ASN A 159 7.28 8.68 8.91
N CYS A 160 6.32 7.80 9.18
CA CYS A 160 6.11 7.23 10.50
C CYS A 160 7.34 6.45 10.99
N ALA A 161 7.92 5.62 10.13
CA ALA A 161 9.13 4.87 10.44
C ALA A 161 10.35 5.80 10.70
N ASP A 162 10.48 6.86 9.92
CA ASP A 162 11.53 7.87 10.10
C ASP A 162 11.40 8.60 11.44
N GLN A 163 10.19 9.03 11.79
CA GLN A 163 9.94 9.63 13.10
C GLN A 163 10.12 8.63 14.24
N GLY A 164 9.81 7.36 14.04
CA GLY A 164 10.08 6.29 15.00
C GLY A 164 11.57 6.19 15.33
N ILE A 165 12.44 6.15 14.31
CA ILE A 165 13.90 6.19 14.50
C ILE A 165 14.30 7.44 15.30
N GLN A 166 13.77 8.60 14.93
CA GLN A 166 14.11 9.87 15.57
C GLN A 166 13.69 9.91 17.05
N ILE A 167 12.53 9.35 17.41
CA ILE A 167 12.06 9.25 18.81
C ILE A 167 12.96 8.32 19.62
N PHE A 168 13.37 7.20 19.04
CA PHE A 168 14.29 6.26 19.68
C PHE A 168 15.75 6.78 19.78
N GLY A 169 16.10 7.82 19.01
CA GLY A 169 17.44 8.39 18.98
C GLY A 169 18.49 7.37 18.55
N GLY A 170 19.64 7.30 19.22
CA GLY A 170 20.69 6.32 18.88
C GLY A 170 20.21 4.87 18.88
N MET A 171 19.26 4.52 19.76
CA MET A 171 18.67 3.18 19.79
C MET A 171 17.81 2.88 18.55
N GLY A 172 17.21 3.90 17.93
CA GLY A 172 16.48 3.74 16.67
C GLY A 172 17.38 3.37 15.48
N TYR A 173 18.68 3.68 15.57
CA TYR A 173 19.67 3.33 14.57
C TYR A 173 20.39 1.99 14.85
N SER A 174 20.12 1.39 16.01
CA SER A 174 20.65 0.07 16.39
C SER A 174 19.74 -1.04 15.91
N THR A 175 20.33 -2.16 15.51
CA THR A 175 19.60 -3.39 15.19
C THR A 175 18.97 -4.08 16.41
N ASP A 176 19.24 -3.56 17.63
CA ASP A 176 18.66 -4.06 18.87
C ASP A 176 17.20 -3.62 19.07
N THR A 177 16.74 -2.68 18.24
CA THR A 177 15.36 -2.20 18.26
C THR A 177 14.66 -2.40 16.90
N PRO A 178 13.33 -2.47 16.83
CA PRO A 178 12.63 -2.75 15.59
C PRO A 178 12.58 -1.56 14.61
N MET A 179 13.03 -0.36 15.01
CA MET A 179 12.82 0.86 14.22
C MET A 179 13.64 0.87 12.93
N GLU A 180 14.90 0.39 12.98
CA GLU A 180 15.76 0.36 11.80
C GLU A 180 15.21 -0.60 10.72
N SER A 181 14.71 -1.78 11.13
CA SER A 181 14.08 -2.74 10.20
C SER A 181 12.75 -2.22 9.66
N ALA A 182 11.93 -1.58 10.50
CA ALA A 182 10.68 -0.95 10.07
C ALA A 182 10.94 0.11 8.99
N TRP A 183 11.97 0.93 9.14
CA TRP A 183 12.37 1.93 8.16
C TRP A 183 12.80 1.32 6.82
N ARG A 184 13.64 0.27 6.88
CA ARG A 184 14.09 -0.44 5.67
C ARG A 184 12.94 -1.15 4.95
N ASP A 185 12.03 -1.75 5.71
CA ASP A 185 10.89 -2.48 5.17
C ASP A 185 9.84 -1.54 4.56
N ALA A 186 9.58 -0.38 5.17
CA ALA A 186 8.65 0.62 4.65
C ALA A 186 9.11 1.21 3.30
N ARG A 187 10.43 1.31 3.06
CA ARG A 187 10.97 2.00 1.89
C ARG A 187 10.51 1.43 0.55
N ILE A 188 10.36 0.12 0.45
CA ILE A 188 9.95 -0.54 -0.80
C ILE A 188 8.49 -0.27 -1.16
N ALA A 189 7.62 0.03 -0.19
CA ALA A 189 6.20 0.27 -0.41
C ALA A 189 5.93 1.41 -1.39
N ARG A 190 6.85 2.37 -1.51
CA ARG A 190 6.77 3.48 -2.47
C ARG A 190 7.24 3.12 -3.87
N ILE A 191 7.75 1.90 -4.08
CA ILE A 191 8.39 1.46 -5.35
C ILE A 191 7.57 0.39 -6.05
N TYR A 192 7.20 -0.68 -5.34
CA TYR A 192 6.45 -1.77 -5.97
C TYR A 192 4.95 -1.46 -6.08
N GLU A 193 4.20 -2.30 -6.78
CA GLU A 193 2.78 -2.08 -7.17
C GLU A 193 2.57 -0.81 -8.01
N GLY A 194 3.61 -0.39 -8.72
CA GLY A 194 3.77 0.90 -9.38
C GLY A 194 4.48 1.89 -8.46
N THR A 195 5.49 2.63 -8.97
CA THR A 195 6.08 3.69 -8.15
C THR A 195 5.04 4.75 -7.82
N ASN A 196 5.21 5.45 -6.70
CA ASN A 196 4.26 6.50 -6.31
C ASN A 196 4.09 7.58 -7.38
N GLU A 197 5.13 7.88 -8.15
CA GLU A 197 5.10 8.80 -9.29
C GLU A 197 4.20 8.26 -10.41
N ILE A 198 4.32 6.97 -10.74
CA ILE A 198 3.46 6.32 -11.75
C ILE A 198 2.01 6.31 -11.28
N ASP A 199 1.75 5.98 -10.02
CA ASP A 199 0.38 5.93 -9.48
C ASP A 199 -0.27 7.32 -9.45
N ARG A 200 0.48 8.39 -9.20
CA ARG A 200 0.00 9.77 -9.35
C ARG A 200 -0.37 10.08 -10.80
N MET A 201 0.45 9.67 -11.76
CA MET A 201 0.16 9.86 -13.20
C MET A 201 -1.06 9.04 -13.64
N VAL A 202 -1.20 7.80 -13.16
CA VAL A 202 -2.36 6.94 -13.43
C VAL A 202 -3.64 7.59 -12.89
N THR A 203 -3.61 8.10 -11.66
CA THR A 203 -4.73 8.81 -11.02
C THR A 203 -5.21 9.97 -11.88
N ILE A 204 -4.32 10.86 -12.27
CA ILE A 204 -4.65 12.03 -13.11
C ILE A 204 -5.16 11.59 -14.47
N GLY A 205 -4.48 10.65 -15.13
CA GLY A 205 -4.90 10.15 -16.44
C GLY A 205 -6.28 9.51 -16.43
N MET A 206 -6.62 8.76 -15.38
CA MET A 206 -7.94 8.15 -15.22
C MET A 206 -9.02 9.18 -14.86
N LEU A 207 -8.71 10.17 -14.03
CA LEU A 207 -9.63 11.25 -13.68
C LEU A 207 -10.01 12.07 -14.90
N ILE A 208 -9.02 12.44 -15.72
CA ILE A 208 -9.25 13.13 -17.00
C ILE A 208 -10.14 12.29 -17.93
N LYS A 209 -9.86 10.98 -18.06
CA LYS A 209 -10.70 10.09 -18.88
C LYS A 209 -12.15 10.01 -18.37
N LYS A 210 -12.37 9.94 -17.05
CA LYS A 210 -13.72 9.98 -16.45
C LYS A 210 -14.42 11.31 -16.72
N ALA A 211 -13.69 12.42 -16.68
CA ALA A 211 -14.22 13.75 -17.00
C ALA A 211 -14.64 13.87 -18.46
N PHE A 212 -13.82 13.45 -19.41
CA PHE A 212 -14.19 13.44 -20.83
C PHE A 212 -15.40 12.57 -21.15
N LYS A 213 -15.66 11.54 -20.34
CA LYS A 213 -16.87 10.70 -20.44
C LYS A 213 -18.09 11.28 -19.73
N GLY A 214 -17.97 12.45 -19.11
CA GLY A 214 -19.05 13.09 -18.35
C GLY A 214 -19.32 12.47 -16.98
N HIS A 215 -18.46 11.57 -16.50
CA HIS A 215 -18.65 10.92 -15.20
C HIS A 215 -18.17 11.81 -14.03
N VAL A 216 -17.34 12.80 -14.30
CA VAL A 216 -16.83 13.77 -13.31
C VAL A 216 -16.87 15.17 -13.94
N ASN A 217 -17.48 16.10 -13.25
CA ASN A 217 -17.57 17.49 -13.72
C ASN A 217 -16.39 18.33 -13.22
N LEU A 218 -15.21 18.15 -13.85
CA LEU A 218 -13.98 18.85 -13.46
C LEU A 218 -14.06 20.37 -13.64
N ILE A 219 -14.85 20.85 -14.64
CA ILE A 219 -14.93 22.28 -14.93
C ILE A 219 -15.69 23.02 -13.83
N LEU A 220 -16.79 22.44 -13.32
CA LEU A 220 -17.55 23.05 -12.22
C LEU A 220 -16.83 22.98 -10.88
N SER A 221 -16.02 21.94 -10.64
CA SER A 221 -15.27 21.82 -9.39
C SER A 221 -14.03 22.73 -9.30
N LEU A 222 -13.58 23.29 -10.44
CA LEU A 222 -12.47 24.26 -10.48
C LEU A 222 -12.94 25.71 -10.36
N ILE A 223 -14.25 25.97 -10.42
CA ILE A 223 -14.85 27.32 -10.38
C ILE A 223 -15.44 27.66 -9.00
N HIS A 224 -15.50 26.68 -8.11
CA HIS A 224 -15.92 26.80 -6.70
C HIS A 224 -14.78 26.42 -5.76
#